data_e5457a44304723719854b13a0a4fae78
#
_entry.id   e5457a44304723719854b13a0a4fae78
#
_cell.length_a   1.000
_cell.length_b   1.000
_cell.length_c   1.000
_cell.angle_alpha   90.00
_cell.angle_beta   90.00
_cell.angle_gamma   90.00
#
_symmetry.space_group_name_H-M   'P 1'
#
loop_
_entity.id
_entity.type
_entity.pdbx_description
1 polymer ?
#
loop_
_entity_poly.entity_id
_entity_poly.type
_entity_poly.pdbx_seq_one_letter_code
_entity_poly.pdbx_strand_id
1 'polypeptide(L)'
;MPKDFRAIVVSKKDEKFDIDIEDRTIEELPDGDLLIRVEFSSLNYKDALSATGAKGVTKVYPHTPGIDAAGIVEQSNDENFPIGSSVIVTGFDLGMDTSGGFSEYIRVPSHWAVKCSSNFSTKEAMMLGTAGMTVGLAILSMTDKLSLDKSKAVVSGATGGVGSIGVKLLSQLGADVTAITGKMDKRSWLEELGASKVLDRKRFIDSTNHPLSKGKYDIALDVVGGRILSSIIACMNYDGIIT
;
A
#
# COMPACT_ATOMS: atom_id res chain seq x y z
N MET A 1 -30.60 -10.46 -3.64
CA MET A 1 -29.37 -9.67 -3.87
C MET A 1 -29.69 -8.63 -4.91
N PRO A 2 -29.15 -7.40 -4.83
CA PRO A 2 -29.25 -6.48 -5.94
C PRO A 2 -28.58 -7.11 -7.16
N LYS A 3 -29.21 -7.00 -8.33
CA LYS A 3 -28.58 -7.41 -9.59
C LYS A 3 -27.57 -6.38 -10.07
N ASP A 4 -27.77 -5.12 -9.69
CA ASP A 4 -27.00 -3.96 -10.12
C ASP A 4 -26.22 -3.37 -8.94
N PHE A 5 -25.02 -2.89 -9.19
CA PHE A 5 -24.16 -2.23 -8.24
C PHE A 5 -23.31 -1.13 -8.92
N ARG A 6 -22.83 -0.17 -8.15
CA ARG A 6 -22.00 0.92 -8.69
C ARG A 6 -20.51 0.58 -8.61
N ALA A 7 -19.80 0.98 -9.65
CA ALA A 7 -18.35 0.88 -9.71
C ALA A 7 -17.73 2.12 -10.36
N ILE A 8 -16.51 2.45 -9.99
CA ILE A 8 -15.67 3.36 -10.77
C ILE A 8 -15.18 2.56 -11.98
N VAL A 9 -15.46 3.05 -13.17
CA VAL A 9 -15.07 2.44 -14.44
C VAL A 9 -14.15 3.38 -15.20
N VAL A 10 -12.99 2.87 -15.58
CA VAL A 10 -12.04 3.55 -16.46
C VAL A 10 -12.24 3.02 -17.87
N SER A 11 -12.61 3.87 -18.80
CA SER A 11 -12.78 3.56 -20.20
C SER A 11 -11.68 4.17 -21.05
N LYS A 12 -11.15 3.42 -22.01
CA LYS A 12 -10.17 3.93 -22.97
C LYS A 12 -10.88 4.33 -24.26
N LYS A 13 -10.74 5.59 -24.66
CA LYS A 13 -11.18 6.10 -25.95
C LYS A 13 -9.97 6.73 -26.67
N ASP A 14 -9.50 6.07 -27.70
CA ASP A 14 -8.23 6.41 -28.38
C ASP A 14 -7.05 6.41 -27.38
N GLU A 15 -6.41 7.54 -27.17
CA GLU A 15 -5.29 7.70 -26.22
C GLU A 15 -5.72 8.36 -24.89
N LYS A 16 -7.04 8.53 -24.66
CA LYS A 16 -7.58 9.15 -23.44
C LYS A 16 -8.24 8.12 -22.54
N PHE A 17 -8.17 8.37 -21.25
CA PHE A 17 -8.80 7.57 -20.22
C PHE A 17 -9.85 8.42 -19.50
N ASP A 18 -11.11 8.00 -19.60
CA ASP A 18 -12.25 8.63 -18.93
C ASP A 18 -12.60 7.80 -17.70
N ILE A 19 -12.94 8.48 -16.61
CA ILE A 19 -13.28 7.85 -15.32
C ILE A 19 -14.68 8.26 -14.95
N ASP A 20 -15.60 7.30 -14.85
CA ASP A 20 -16.99 7.52 -14.49
C ASP A 20 -17.46 6.53 -13.42
N ILE A 21 -18.58 6.84 -12.76
CA ILE A 21 -19.31 5.89 -11.92
C ILE A 21 -20.41 5.29 -12.77
N GLU A 22 -20.36 3.98 -12.95
CA GLU A 22 -21.31 3.24 -13.79
C GLU A 22 -22.06 2.19 -12.96
N ASP A 23 -23.30 1.89 -13.36
CA ASP A 23 -24.03 0.72 -12.89
C ASP A 23 -23.52 -0.52 -13.61
N ARG A 24 -23.19 -1.55 -12.84
CA ARG A 24 -22.68 -2.83 -13.30
C ARG A 24 -23.57 -3.95 -12.76
N THR A 25 -23.48 -5.14 -13.33
CA THR A 25 -24.19 -6.30 -12.83
C THR A 25 -23.26 -7.35 -12.24
N ILE A 26 -23.80 -8.18 -11.33
CA ILE A 26 -23.04 -9.26 -10.69
C ILE A 26 -22.52 -10.28 -11.72
N GLU A 27 -23.25 -10.45 -12.82
CA GLU A 27 -22.93 -11.35 -13.92
C GLU A 27 -21.72 -10.89 -14.75
N GLU A 28 -21.41 -9.59 -14.73
CA GLU A 28 -20.23 -9.02 -15.41
C GLU A 28 -18.93 -9.19 -14.62
N LEU A 29 -19.03 -9.55 -13.33
CA LEU A 29 -17.84 -9.83 -12.53
C LEU A 29 -17.17 -11.12 -13.02
N PRO A 30 -15.83 -11.20 -12.94
CA PRO A 30 -15.09 -12.40 -13.34
C PRO A 30 -15.50 -13.62 -12.51
N ASP A 31 -15.12 -14.82 -12.97
CA ASP A 31 -15.29 -16.04 -12.21
C ASP A 31 -14.47 -16.02 -10.92
N GLY A 32 -15.02 -16.60 -9.86
CA GLY A 32 -14.38 -16.68 -8.57
C GLY A 32 -15.25 -17.35 -7.52
N ASP A 33 -14.63 -17.83 -6.45
CA ASP A 33 -15.30 -18.60 -5.41
C ASP A 33 -16.10 -17.74 -4.45
N LEU A 34 -15.67 -16.48 -4.25
CA LEU A 34 -16.26 -15.56 -3.30
C LEU A 34 -16.86 -14.34 -4.00
N LEU A 35 -18.15 -14.08 -3.79
CA LEU A 35 -18.75 -12.77 -4.04
C LEU A 35 -18.69 -11.98 -2.74
N ILE A 36 -18.03 -10.83 -2.77
CA ILE A 36 -17.79 -9.97 -1.60
C ILE A 36 -18.49 -8.64 -1.82
N ARG A 37 -19.37 -8.26 -0.88
CA ARG A 37 -19.88 -6.89 -0.79
C ARG A 37 -18.82 -6.03 -0.11
N VAL A 38 -18.24 -5.13 -0.88
CA VAL A 38 -17.17 -4.25 -0.43
C VAL A 38 -17.72 -3.18 0.51
N GLU A 39 -17.11 -3.04 1.67
CA GLU A 39 -17.44 -1.99 2.64
C GLU A 39 -16.43 -0.85 2.60
N PHE A 40 -15.15 -1.21 2.41
CA PHE A 40 -14.03 -0.26 2.34
C PHE A 40 -12.99 -0.75 1.34
N SER A 41 -12.30 0.21 0.75
CA SER A 41 -11.11 0.03 -0.08
C SER A 41 -10.06 1.05 0.34
N SER A 42 -8.81 0.89 -0.11
CA SER A 42 -7.74 1.85 0.11
C SER A 42 -7.25 2.45 -1.21
N LEU A 43 -6.66 3.64 -1.13
CA LEU A 43 -6.08 4.33 -2.28
C LEU A 43 -4.58 4.03 -2.36
N ASN A 44 -4.16 3.50 -3.49
CA ASN A 44 -2.76 3.19 -3.76
C ASN A 44 -2.26 3.89 -5.03
N TYR A 45 -0.97 4.11 -5.13
CA TYR A 45 -0.36 4.69 -6.34
C TYR A 45 -0.65 3.85 -7.59
N LYS A 46 -0.74 2.53 -7.43
CA LYS A 46 -1.05 1.60 -8.52
C LYS A 46 -2.46 1.80 -9.09
N ASP A 47 -3.42 2.20 -8.26
CA ASP A 47 -4.79 2.52 -8.72
C ASP A 47 -4.79 3.72 -9.65
N ALA A 48 -4.00 4.76 -9.32
CA ALA A 48 -3.83 5.92 -10.19
C ALA A 48 -3.12 5.55 -11.51
N LEU A 49 -2.15 4.64 -11.47
CA LEU A 49 -1.49 4.14 -12.68
C LEU A 49 -2.46 3.35 -13.57
N SER A 50 -3.31 2.49 -12.96
CA SER A 50 -4.38 1.79 -13.67
C SER A 50 -5.37 2.78 -14.31
N ALA A 51 -5.82 3.77 -13.54
CA ALA A 51 -6.79 4.76 -14.00
C ALA A 51 -6.26 5.71 -15.10
N THR A 52 -4.96 5.86 -15.23
CA THR A 52 -4.31 6.74 -16.23
C THR A 52 -3.68 5.96 -17.40
N GLY A 53 -3.87 4.66 -17.46
CA GLY A 53 -3.37 3.82 -18.55
C GLY A 53 -1.85 3.65 -18.57
N ALA A 54 -1.20 3.68 -17.40
CA ALA A 54 0.23 3.45 -17.31
C ALA A 54 0.59 2.05 -17.83
N LYS A 55 1.58 1.97 -18.72
CA LYS A 55 2.01 0.71 -19.32
C LYS A 55 2.43 -0.31 -18.26
N GLY A 56 1.95 -1.54 -18.41
CA GLY A 56 2.33 -2.67 -17.54
C GLY A 56 1.50 -2.79 -16.25
N VAL A 57 0.47 -1.97 -16.05
CA VAL A 57 -0.46 -2.09 -14.90
C VAL A 57 -1.76 -2.76 -15.36
N THR A 58 -2.58 -2.08 -16.16
CA THR A 58 -3.83 -2.62 -16.70
C THR A 58 -3.73 -2.77 -18.21
N LYS A 59 -4.11 -3.93 -18.73
CA LYS A 59 -4.00 -4.25 -20.16
C LYS A 59 -5.31 -4.06 -20.91
N VAL A 60 -6.44 -4.30 -20.24
CA VAL A 60 -7.76 -4.35 -20.87
C VAL A 60 -8.66 -3.30 -20.23
N TYR A 61 -9.38 -2.55 -21.06
CA TYR A 61 -10.38 -1.57 -20.67
C TYR A 61 -11.71 -1.86 -21.41
N PRO A 62 -12.90 -1.54 -20.85
CA PRO A 62 -13.09 -0.83 -19.57
C PRO A 62 -12.67 -1.65 -18.36
N HIS A 63 -12.24 -0.96 -17.27
CA HIS A 63 -11.70 -1.60 -16.09
C HIS A 63 -12.10 -0.85 -14.80
N THR A 64 -12.27 -1.59 -13.70
CA THR A 64 -12.48 -1.05 -12.36
C THR A 64 -11.21 -1.17 -11.53
N PRO A 65 -10.55 -0.05 -11.14
CA PRO A 65 -9.37 -0.07 -10.28
C PRO A 65 -9.68 -0.44 -8.83
N GLY A 66 -8.65 -0.44 -7.99
CA GLY A 66 -8.72 -0.71 -6.56
C GLY A 66 -8.06 -2.03 -6.19
N ILE A 67 -6.77 -1.98 -5.83
CA ILE A 67 -5.97 -3.19 -5.53
C ILE A 67 -6.21 -3.75 -4.12
N ASP A 68 -7.03 -3.09 -3.33
CA ASP A 68 -7.41 -3.49 -1.98
C ASP A 68 -8.92 -3.46 -1.82
N ALA A 69 -9.47 -4.42 -1.08
CA ALA A 69 -10.86 -4.43 -0.68
C ALA A 69 -11.03 -5.13 0.67
N ALA A 70 -11.97 -4.66 1.48
CA ALA A 70 -12.46 -5.39 2.65
C ALA A 70 -13.98 -5.31 2.68
N GLY A 71 -14.62 -6.41 3.05
CA GLY A 71 -16.07 -6.50 3.04
C GLY A 71 -16.59 -7.82 3.56
N ILE A 72 -17.84 -8.10 3.24
CA ILE A 72 -18.58 -9.25 3.72
C ILE A 72 -18.84 -10.23 2.56
N VAL A 73 -18.54 -11.50 2.79
CA VAL A 73 -18.86 -12.59 1.84
C VAL A 73 -20.37 -12.75 1.72
N GLU A 74 -20.92 -12.60 0.53
CA GLU A 74 -22.35 -12.81 0.24
C GLU A 74 -22.65 -14.10 -0.53
N GLN A 75 -21.66 -14.61 -1.29
CA GLN A 75 -21.70 -15.97 -1.88
C GLN A 75 -20.34 -16.61 -1.71
N SER A 76 -20.33 -17.91 -1.47
CA SER A 76 -19.10 -18.67 -1.30
C SER A 76 -19.26 -20.09 -1.84
N ASN A 77 -18.22 -20.54 -2.54
CA ASN A 77 -18.00 -21.94 -2.91
C ASN A 77 -16.88 -22.58 -2.06
N ASP A 78 -16.39 -21.88 -1.02
CA ASP A 78 -15.30 -22.35 -0.12
C ASP A 78 -15.81 -22.37 1.33
N GLU A 79 -15.81 -23.54 1.96
CA GLU A 79 -16.26 -23.74 3.34
C GLU A 79 -15.42 -22.93 4.37
N ASN A 80 -14.19 -22.59 4.02
CA ASN A 80 -13.34 -21.75 4.87
C ASN A 80 -13.84 -20.29 4.97
N PHE A 81 -14.65 -19.84 4.02
CA PHE A 81 -15.21 -18.48 3.96
C PHE A 81 -16.74 -18.53 3.89
N PRO A 82 -17.44 -18.94 4.96
CA PRO A 82 -18.90 -18.97 4.96
C PRO A 82 -19.50 -17.57 4.74
N ILE A 83 -20.72 -17.56 4.20
CA ILE A 83 -21.50 -16.32 4.02
C ILE A 83 -21.56 -15.55 5.34
N GLY A 84 -21.35 -14.23 5.29
CA GLY A 84 -21.25 -13.35 6.45
C GLY A 84 -19.83 -13.19 7.00
N SER A 85 -18.85 -13.94 6.49
CA SER A 85 -17.44 -13.74 6.87
C SER A 85 -16.96 -12.37 6.46
N SER A 86 -16.28 -11.68 7.39
CA SER A 86 -15.52 -10.47 7.12
C SER A 86 -14.16 -10.84 6.53
N VAL A 87 -13.81 -10.28 5.36
CA VAL A 87 -12.62 -10.65 4.61
C VAL A 87 -11.88 -9.42 4.08
N ILE A 88 -10.59 -9.62 3.82
CA ILE A 88 -9.67 -8.67 3.19
C ILE A 88 -9.12 -9.32 1.92
N VAL A 89 -9.05 -8.58 0.85
CA VAL A 89 -8.37 -8.96 -0.40
C VAL A 89 -7.35 -7.87 -0.71
N THR A 90 -6.07 -8.26 -0.83
CA THR A 90 -4.96 -7.35 -1.09
C THR A 90 -3.95 -8.04 -2.00
N GLY A 91 -3.53 -7.39 -3.07
CA GLY A 91 -2.58 -7.94 -4.02
C GLY A 91 -3.21 -8.79 -5.12
N PHE A 92 -2.46 -9.77 -5.64
CA PHE A 92 -2.81 -10.53 -6.83
C PHE A 92 -3.10 -9.61 -8.02
N ASP A 93 -4.11 -9.94 -8.83
CA ASP A 93 -4.52 -9.12 -9.99
C ASP A 93 -5.72 -8.20 -9.69
N LEU A 94 -6.16 -8.09 -8.43
CA LEU A 94 -7.27 -7.23 -8.06
C LEU A 94 -7.00 -5.78 -8.47
N GLY A 95 -7.92 -5.16 -9.18
CA GLY A 95 -7.79 -3.76 -9.63
C GLY A 95 -6.74 -3.51 -10.71
N MET A 96 -6.14 -4.58 -11.28
CA MET A 96 -5.20 -4.51 -12.39
C MET A 96 -5.75 -5.16 -13.66
N ASP A 97 -5.82 -6.48 -13.72
CA ASP A 97 -6.43 -7.24 -14.82
C ASP A 97 -7.77 -7.89 -14.38
N THR A 98 -8.14 -7.77 -13.09
CA THR A 98 -9.40 -8.20 -12.49
C THR A 98 -10.11 -7.00 -11.88
N SER A 99 -11.43 -6.91 -12.00
CA SER A 99 -12.24 -5.82 -11.43
C SER A 99 -11.94 -5.62 -9.95
N GLY A 100 -11.61 -4.38 -9.58
CA GLY A 100 -11.04 -4.02 -8.29
C GLY A 100 -12.03 -3.49 -7.26
N GLY A 101 -11.47 -3.10 -6.12
CA GLY A 101 -12.21 -2.69 -4.91
C GLY A 101 -12.88 -1.32 -4.98
N PHE A 102 -12.73 -0.54 -6.09
CA PHE A 102 -13.49 0.69 -6.27
C PHE A 102 -14.88 0.42 -6.84
N SER A 103 -15.54 -0.58 -6.28
CA SER A 103 -16.89 -1.02 -6.60
C SER A 103 -17.61 -1.51 -5.34
N GLU A 104 -18.94 -1.62 -5.41
CA GLU A 104 -19.73 -2.14 -4.29
C GLU A 104 -19.62 -3.67 -4.17
N TYR A 105 -19.20 -4.36 -5.23
CA TYR A 105 -18.98 -5.81 -5.25
C TYR A 105 -17.72 -6.19 -6.00
N ILE A 106 -17.05 -7.22 -5.52
CA ILE A 106 -16.00 -7.94 -6.25
C ILE A 106 -16.27 -9.43 -6.22
N ARG A 107 -15.77 -10.16 -7.22
CA ARG A 107 -15.74 -11.62 -7.20
C ARG A 107 -14.31 -12.08 -7.41
N VAL A 108 -13.82 -12.93 -6.50
CA VAL A 108 -12.41 -13.35 -6.47
C VAL A 108 -12.26 -14.83 -6.14
N PRO A 109 -11.17 -15.47 -6.54
CA PRO A 109 -10.79 -16.79 -6.03
C PRO A 109 -10.61 -16.75 -4.50
N SER A 110 -10.99 -17.80 -3.79
CA SER A 110 -10.95 -17.84 -2.32
C SER A 110 -9.54 -17.68 -1.74
N HIS A 111 -8.53 -18.16 -2.44
CA HIS A 111 -7.13 -18.06 -2.00
C HIS A 111 -6.56 -16.62 -2.05
N TRP A 112 -7.30 -15.65 -2.62
CA TRP A 112 -6.95 -14.23 -2.53
C TRP A 112 -7.44 -13.59 -1.25
N ALA A 113 -8.42 -14.20 -0.59
CA ALA A 113 -9.05 -13.64 0.59
C ALA A 113 -8.35 -14.10 1.89
N VAL A 114 -8.30 -13.19 2.84
CA VAL A 114 -7.88 -13.47 4.21
C VAL A 114 -9.02 -13.05 5.14
N LYS A 115 -9.33 -13.88 6.15
CA LYS A 115 -10.32 -13.48 7.17
C LYS A 115 -9.86 -12.22 7.89
N CYS A 116 -10.72 -11.23 7.98
CA CYS A 116 -10.46 -10.07 8.82
C CYS A 116 -10.45 -10.52 10.29
N SER A 117 -9.39 -10.19 11.00
CA SER A 117 -9.29 -10.49 12.43
C SER A 117 -10.42 -9.81 13.20
N SER A 118 -10.96 -10.47 14.23
CA SER A 118 -11.97 -9.88 15.11
C SER A 118 -11.49 -8.60 15.84
N ASN A 119 -10.19 -8.36 15.86
CA ASN A 119 -9.58 -7.17 16.45
C ASN A 119 -9.58 -5.96 15.50
N PHE A 120 -9.98 -6.12 14.24
CA PHE A 120 -10.01 -5.07 13.23
C PHE A 120 -11.38 -5.01 12.56
N SER A 121 -11.89 -3.82 12.38
CA SER A 121 -12.97 -3.56 11.44
C SER A 121 -12.44 -3.57 10.00
N THR A 122 -13.32 -3.81 9.02
CA THR A 122 -12.99 -3.69 7.58
C THR A 122 -12.41 -2.31 7.24
N LYS A 123 -12.87 -1.26 7.92
CA LYS A 123 -12.33 0.10 7.80
C LYS A 123 -10.88 0.18 8.25
N GLU A 124 -10.55 -0.33 9.43
CA GLU A 124 -9.18 -0.31 9.96
C GLU A 124 -8.26 -1.17 9.12
N ALA A 125 -8.74 -2.32 8.62
CA ALA A 125 -7.99 -3.14 7.68
C ALA A 125 -7.60 -2.35 6.42
N MET A 126 -8.52 -1.55 5.87
CA MET A 126 -8.26 -0.72 4.68
C MET A 126 -7.47 0.56 4.98
N MET A 127 -7.41 1.02 6.23
CA MET A 127 -6.45 2.06 6.63
C MET A 127 -5.00 1.55 6.54
N LEU A 128 -4.78 0.25 6.66
CA LEU A 128 -3.49 -0.41 6.44
C LEU A 128 -3.30 -0.80 4.98
N GLY A 129 -4.20 -1.62 4.43
CA GLY A 129 -4.19 -2.07 3.04
C GLY A 129 -2.82 -2.60 2.56
N THR A 130 -2.56 -2.46 1.28
CA THR A 130 -1.25 -2.78 0.66
C THR A 130 -0.09 -2.02 1.32
N ALA A 131 -0.30 -0.78 1.75
CA ALA A 131 0.75 0.00 2.40
C ALA A 131 1.19 -0.62 3.73
N GLY A 132 0.24 -1.04 4.56
CA GLY A 132 0.52 -1.74 5.83
C GLY A 132 1.18 -3.10 5.61
N MET A 133 0.70 -3.88 4.64
CA MET A 133 1.32 -5.16 4.28
C MET A 133 2.78 -4.97 3.84
N THR A 134 3.05 -3.97 3.01
CA THR A 134 4.40 -3.65 2.54
C THR A 134 5.34 -3.34 3.71
N VAL A 135 4.91 -2.51 4.65
CA VAL A 135 5.70 -2.19 5.85
C VAL A 135 5.90 -3.42 6.73
N GLY A 136 4.86 -4.25 6.90
CA GLY A 136 4.95 -5.49 7.67
C GLY A 136 6.02 -6.44 7.14
N LEU A 137 6.03 -6.67 5.82
CA LEU A 137 7.04 -7.50 5.14
C LEU A 137 8.45 -6.90 5.27
N ALA A 138 8.58 -5.57 5.12
CA ALA A 138 9.85 -4.88 5.30
C ALA A 138 10.39 -5.06 6.73
N ILE A 139 9.56 -4.86 7.75
CA ILE A 139 9.94 -5.04 9.16
C ILE A 139 10.34 -6.48 9.46
N LEU A 140 9.59 -7.47 8.99
CA LEU A 140 9.95 -8.88 9.15
C LEU A 140 11.34 -9.16 8.56
N SER A 141 11.61 -8.68 7.34
CA SER A 141 12.92 -8.83 6.70
C SER A 141 14.06 -8.15 7.49
N MET A 142 13.79 -7.03 8.17
CA MET A 142 14.75 -6.35 9.02
C MET A 142 14.99 -7.13 10.32
N THR A 143 13.93 -7.57 11.00
CA THR A 143 13.99 -8.24 12.31
C THR A 143 14.68 -9.60 12.25
N ASP A 144 14.65 -10.27 11.12
CA ASP A 144 15.38 -11.52 10.90
C ASP A 144 16.92 -11.33 10.97
N LYS A 145 17.42 -10.10 10.84
CA LYS A 145 18.85 -9.83 10.72
C LYS A 145 19.42 -8.96 11.84
N LEU A 146 18.61 -8.06 12.40
CA LEU A 146 19.06 -7.18 13.49
C LEU A 146 17.90 -6.79 14.41
N SER A 147 18.26 -6.36 15.64
CA SER A 147 17.30 -5.75 16.57
C SER A 147 16.94 -4.35 16.11
N LEU A 148 15.64 -4.03 16.10
CA LEU A 148 15.16 -2.68 15.77
C LEU A 148 15.30 -1.72 16.96
N ASP A 149 15.31 -2.23 18.19
CA ASP A 149 15.47 -1.38 19.39
C ASP A 149 16.79 -0.60 19.35
N LYS A 150 16.69 0.72 19.46
CA LYS A 150 17.77 1.69 19.36
C LYS A 150 18.50 1.75 18.02
N SER A 151 18.07 1.00 17.01
CA SER A 151 18.61 1.12 15.65
C SER A 151 18.29 2.48 15.06
N LYS A 152 19.23 3.05 14.30
CA LYS A 152 19.02 4.30 13.56
C LYS A 152 18.36 3.99 12.22
N ALA A 153 17.10 4.37 12.11
CA ALA A 153 16.29 4.14 10.93
C ALA A 153 16.16 5.40 10.06
N VAL A 154 16.13 5.23 8.75
CA VAL A 154 15.75 6.28 7.81
C VAL A 154 14.58 5.83 6.93
N VAL A 155 13.57 6.68 6.79
CA VAL A 155 12.38 6.41 5.98
C VAL A 155 12.25 7.48 4.91
N SER A 156 12.31 7.10 3.64
CA SER A 156 12.03 8.00 2.52
C SER A 156 10.53 8.04 2.20
N GLY A 157 10.09 9.10 1.52
CA GLY A 157 8.67 9.26 1.19
C GLY A 157 7.76 9.22 2.43
N ALA A 158 8.24 9.70 3.57
CA ALA A 158 7.66 9.54 4.89
C ALA A 158 6.22 10.07 5.03
N THR A 159 5.76 10.95 4.14
CA THR A 159 4.38 11.46 4.13
C THR A 159 3.43 10.66 3.22
N GLY A 160 3.91 9.60 2.57
CA GLY A 160 3.08 8.66 1.81
C GLY A 160 2.50 7.54 2.69
N GLY A 161 1.61 6.70 2.15
CA GLY A 161 0.98 5.60 2.88
C GLY A 161 2.00 4.66 3.53
N VAL A 162 2.88 4.06 2.74
CA VAL A 162 3.94 3.16 3.23
C VAL A 162 4.88 3.89 4.20
N GLY A 163 5.37 5.09 3.81
CA GLY A 163 6.33 5.83 4.61
C GLY A 163 5.80 6.24 5.99
N SER A 164 4.56 6.71 6.09
CA SER A 164 3.97 7.13 7.36
C SER A 164 3.72 5.96 8.32
N ILE A 165 3.21 4.84 7.79
CA ILE A 165 3.06 3.60 8.56
C ILE A 165 4.44 3.10 9.00
N GLY A 166 5.45 3.16 8.11
CA GLY A 166 6.83 2.80 8.43
C GLY A 166 7.42 3.62 9.57
N VAL A 167 7.27 4.96 9.52
CA VAL A 167 7.69 5.84 10.62
C VAL A 167 7.06 5.41 11.93
N LYS A 168 5.72 5.20 11.94
CA LYS A 168 4.99 4.82 13.14
C LYS A 168 5.44 3.48 13.70
N LEU A 169 5.50 2.45 12.90
CA LEU A 169 5.82 1.09 13.36
C LEU A 169 7.29 0.96 13.79
N LEU A 170 8.24 1.52 13.01
CA LEU A 170 9.66 1.49 13.40
C LEU A 170 9.89 2.23 14.72
N SER A 171 9.25 3.38 14.92
CA SER A 171 9.32 4.11 16.20
C SER A 171 8.74 3.29 17.36
N GLN A 172 7.58 2.63 17.17
CA GLN A 172 6.98 1.78 18.19
C GLN A 172 7.84 0.56 18.55
N LEU A 173 8.64 0.08 17.59
CA LEU A 173 9.59 -1.01 17.79
C LEU A 173 10.94 -0.54 18.36
N GLY A 174 11.05 0.72 18.78
CA GLY A 174 12.19 1.29 19.51
C GLY A 174 13.27 1.88 18.61
N ALA A 175 13.08 1.97 17.30
CA ALA A 175 14.06 2.59 16.40
C ALA A 175 14.08 4.13 16.53
N ASP A 176 15.26 4.73 16.38
CA ASP A 176 15.47 6.17 16.25
C ASP A 176 15.22 6.59 14.79
N VAL A 177 14.01 7.07 14.49
CA VAL A 177 13.54 7.25 13.11
C VAL A 177 13.80 8.64 12.57
N THR A 178 14.59 8.73 11.49
CA THR A 178 14.72 9.92 10.65
C THR A 178 13.77 9.83 9.46
N ALA A 179 12.78 10.71 9.38
CA ALA A 179 11.84 10.81 8.28
C ALA A 179 12.32 11.78 7.20
N ILE A 180 12.33 11.37 5.94
CA ILE A 180 12.70 12.22 4.80
C ILE A 180 11.47 12.52 3.97
N THR A 181 11.17 13.80 3.76
CA THR A 181 10.01 14.25 3.00
C THR A 181 10.32 15.49 2.15
N GLY A 182 9.57 15.67 1.05
CA GLY A 182 9.53 16.94 0.32
C GLY A 182 8.43 17.89 0.82
N LYS A 183 7.62 17.45 1.81
CA LYS A 183 6.47 18.20 2.35
C LYS A 183 6.79 18.64 3.79
N MET A 184 7.60 19.68 3.95
CA MET A 184 8.07 20.14 5.26
C MET A 184 6.95 20.77 6.12
N ASP A 185 5.82 21.13 5.54
CA ASP A 185 4.58 21.53 6.23
C ASP A 185 4.00 20.38 7.07
N LYS A 186 4.35 19.13 6.78
CA LYS A 186 3.94 17.92 7.53
C LYS A 186 4.93 17.49 8.61
N ARG A 187 5.92 18.32 8.97
CA ARG A 187 6.93 17.99 9.98
C ARG A 187 6.30 17.57 11.32
N SER A 188 5.46 18.41 11.91
CA SER A 188 4.86 18.14 13.22
C SER A 188 4.08 16.83 13.23
N TRP A 189 3.34 16.54 12.18
CA TRP A 189 2.62 15.28 12.03
C TRP A 189 3.58 14.07 11.99
N LEU A 190 4.71 14.15 11.30
CA LEU A 190 5.70 13.08 11.29
C LEU A 190 6.37 12.89 12.66
N GLU A 191 6.61 13.97 13.40
CA GLU A 191 7.11 13.94 14.78
C GLU A 191 6.08 13.29 15.72
N GLU A 192 4.78 13.58 15.57
CA GLU A 192 3.67 12.92 16.31
C GLU A 192 3.56 11.42 15.96
N LEU A 193 3.90 11.02 14.75
CA LEU A 193 3.99 9.60 14.38
C LEU A 193 5.17 8.88 15.02
N GLY A 194 6.16 9.63 15.54
CA GLY A 194 7.32 9.10 16.24
C GLY A 194 8.66 9.33 15.54
N ALA A 195 8.71 10.16 14.49
CA ALA A 195 10.00 10.56 13.93
C ALA A 195 10.77 11.44 14.91
N SER A 196 11.99 11.02 15.31
CA SER A 196 12.90 11.82 16.12
C SER A 196 13.52 12.97 15.33
N LYS A 197 13.56 12.84 14.01
CA LYS A 197 14.09 13.84 13.10
C LYS A 197 13.35 13.85 11.77
N VAL A 198 13.07 15.05 11.24
CA VAL A 198 12.47 15.24 9.93
C VAL A 198 13.40 16.06 9.05
N LEU A 199 13.74 15.53 7.89
CA LEU A 199 14.67 16.13 6.95
C LEU A 199 13.97 16.46 5.62
N ASP A 200 14.33 17.62 5.07
CA ASP A 200 13.94 17.96 3.70
C ASP A 200 14.70 17.08 2.69
N ARG A 201 13.98 16.53 1.73
CA ARG A 201 14.50 15.61 0.72
C ARG A 201 15.66 16.20 -0.09
N LYS A 202 15.56 17.47 -0.52
CA LYS A 202 16.60 18.10 -1.33
C LYS A 202 17.87 18.28 -0.49
N ARG A 203 17.72 18.83 0.73
CA ARG A 203 18.85 19.00 1.66
C ARG A 203 19.52 17.69 2.02
N PHE A 204 18.75 16.61 2.18
CA PHE A 204 19.31 15.29 2.44
C PHE A 204 20.17 14.82 1.27
N ILE A 205 19.66 14.87 0.04
CA ILE A 205 20.40 14.50 -1.18
C ILE A 205 21.67 15.35 -1.32
N ASP A 206 21.59 16.66 -1.13
CA ASP A 206 22.72 17.56 -1.28
C ASP A 206 23.81 17.29 -0.21
N SER A 207 23.41 16.91 1.01
CA SER A 207 24.33 16.60 2.11
C SER A 207 25.08 15.27 1.94
N THR A 208 24.62 14.41 1.04
CA THR A 208 25.20 13.06 0.81
C THR A 208 25.98 12.97 -0.50
N ASN A 209 26.13 14.07 -1.21
CA ASN A 209 26.80 14.14 -2.52
C ASN A 209 28.35 14.06 -2.42
N HIS A 210 28.87 13.50 -1.31
CA HIS A 210 30.31 13.32 -1.08
C HIS A 210 30.67 11.84 -1.14
N PRO A 211 31.75 11.47 -1.83
CA PRO A 211 32.16 10.06 -2.03
C PRO A 211 32.41 9.26 -0.76
N LEU A 212 32.67 9.94 0.37
CA LEU A 212 33.02 9.35 1.67
C LEU A 212 32.03 9.84 2.75
N SER A 213 30.77 9.58 2.61
CA SER A 213 29.79 9.82 3.68
C SER A 213 30.02 8.82 4.81
N LYS A 214 30.04 9.31 6.07
CA LYS A 214 30.02 8.40 7.22
C LYS A 214 28.70 7.69 7.32
N GLY A 215 28.72 6.40 7.63
CA GLY A 215 27.54 5.64 7.98
C GLY A 215 26.80 6.30 9.15
N LYS A 216 25.47 6.34 9.03
CA LYS A 216 24.57 6.99 9.99
C LYS A 216 23.38 6.12 10.35
N TYR A 217 22.96 5.24 9.45
CA TYR A 217 21.73 4.47 9.57
C TYR A 217 22.01 2.97 9.51
N ASP A 218 21.33 2.24 10.37
CA ASP A 218 21.39 0.78 10.43
C ASP A 218 20.32 0.16 9.54
N ILE A 219 19.18 0.84 9.42
CA ILE A 219 18.01 0.41 8.64
C ILE A 219 17.47 1.53 7.77
N ALA A 220 17.00 1.16 6.58
CA ALA A 220 16.29 2.07 5.69
C ALA A 220 15.03 1.43 5.12
N LEU A 221 13.94 2.19 5.13
CA LEU A 221 12.74 1.90 4.36
C LEU A 221 12.65 2.92 3.23
N ASP A 222 12.94 2.48 2.00
CA ASP A 222 12.91 3.36 0.84
C ASP A 222 11.72 3.05 -0.07
N VAL A 223 10.83 4.02 -0.25
CA VAL A 223 9.65 3.92 -1.10
C VAL A 223 9.67 4.89 -2.28
N VAL A 224 10.81 5.50 -2.56
CA VAL A 224 10.96 6.54 -3.58
C VAL A 224 11.91 6.11 -4.70
N GLY A 225 13.03 5.47 -4.36
CA GLY A 225 14.04 5.07 -5.33
C GLY A 225 14.88 6.23 -5.88
N GLY A 226 15.60 5.98 -6.96
CA GLY A 226 16.39 6.98 -7.68
C GLY A 226 17.46 7.66 -6.83
N ARG A 227 17.60 8.98 -6.98
CA ARG A 227 18.64 9.77 -6.27
C ARG A 227 18.55 9.69 -4.74
N ILE A 228 17.34 9.56 -4.19
CA ILE A 228 17.20 9.45 -2.73
C ILE A 228 17.73 8.12 -2.23
N LEU A 229 17.45 7.02 -2.93
CA LEU A 229 17.98 5.70 -2.60
C LEU A 229 19.52 5.70 -2.66
N SER A 230 20.11 6.27 -3.71
CA SER A 230 21.57 6.42 -3.81
C SER A 230 22.16 7.19 -2.61
N SER A 231 21.47 8.25 -2.16
CA SER A 231 21.86 9.03 -0.99
C SER A 231 21.71 8.25 0.32
N ILE A 232 20.68 7.43 0.45
CA ILE A 232 20.48 6.53 1.59
C ILE A 232 21.62 5.51 1.64
N ILE A 233 21.91 4.82 0.53
CA ILE A 233 23.02 3.84 0.44
C ILE A 233 24.34 4.45 0.91
N ALA A 234 24.65 5.68 0.50
CA ALA A 234 25.87 6.39 0.89
C ALA A 234 25.97 6.70 2.40
N CYS A 235 24.84 6.64 3.13
CA CYS A 235 24.75 6.92 4.55
C CYS A 235 24.49 5.68 5.41
N MET A 236 24.40 4.49 4.83
CA MET A 236 24.22 3.26 5.62
C MET A 236 25.48 2.91 6.38
N ASN A 237 25.30 2.39 7.57
CA ASN A 237 26.37 1.73 8.33
C ASN A 237 26.76 0.42 7.64
N TYR A 238 27.93 -0.10 7.98
CA TYR A 238 28.33 -1.42 7.53
C TYR A 238 27.30 -2.46 8.01
N ASP A 239 26.97 -3.43 7.19
CA ASP A 239 25.91 -4.43 7.42
C ASP A 239 24.48 -3.84 7.59
N GLY A 240 24.27 -2.57 7.23
CA GLY A 240 22.96 -1.94 7.27
C GLY A 240 21.98 -2.56 6.24
N ILE A 241 20.69 -2.55 6.58
CA ILE A 241 19.62 -3.18 5.79
C ILE A 241 18.76 -2.12 5.12
N ILE A 242 18.51 -2.28 3.83
CA ILE A 242 17.58 -1.46 3.04
C ILE A 242 16.47 -2.37 2.50
N THR A 243 15.23 -1.96 2.70
CA THR A 243 14.03 -2.60 2.16
C THR A 243 13.20 -1.62 1.36
#